data_4ad41f53dd551daf3508239ebd9d8267
#
_entry.id   4ad41f53dd551daf3508239ebd9d8267
#
_cell.length_a   1.000
_cell.length_b   1.000
_cell.length_c   1.000
_cell.angle_alpha   90.00
_cell.angle_beta   90.00
_cell.angle_gamma   90.00
#
_symmetry.space_group_name_H-M   'P 1'
#
loop_
_entity.id
_entity.type
_entity.pdbx_description
1 polymer ?
#
loop_
_entity_poly.entity_id
_entity_poly.type
_entity_poly.pdbx_seq_one_letter_code
_entity_poly.pdbx_strand_id
1 'polypeptide(L)'
;MRKLSDLDVIEKRFRDRVQNKLIPDTQVEAGFEHRRAPLEATEASRAPAKKAHAIYAETGRTLAVDDSGNGGGTDAAFAAASGKPVTAESFGLLGFGYHSSEEEYVDLDSVEPRLYLLTRLVIDTVRGR
;
A
#
# COMPACT_ATOMS: atom_id res chain seq x y z
N MET A 1 1.23 -11.05 -1.97
CA MET A 1 0.21 -11.16 -0.91
C MET A 1 -0.73 -9.99 -1.07
N ARG A 2 -2.02 -10.23 -1.24
CA ARG A 2 -3.02 -9.18 -1.55
C ARG A 2 -4.07 -9.03 -0.46
N LYS A 3 -4.30 -10.10 0.33
CA LYS A 3 -5.33 -10.15 1.37
C LYS A 3 -4.71 -10.56 2.70
N LEU A 4 -5.33 -10.12 3.79
CA LEU A 4 -4.97 -10.54 5.15
C LEU A 4 -5.05 -12.06 5.30
N SER A 5 -6.08 -12.69 4.71
CA SER A 5 -6.23 -14.14 4.72
C SER A 5 -5.10 -14.91 4.03
N ASP A 6 -4.32 -14.26 3.16
CA ASP A 6 -3.16 -14.89 2.53
C ASP A 6 -2.05 -15.19 3.54
N LEU A 7 -1.97 -14.39 4.63
CA LEU A 7 -0.99 -14.59 5.71
C LEU A 7 -1.17 -15.94 6.39
N ASP A 8 -2.39 -16.27 6.76
CA ASP A 8 -2.72 -17.52 7.46
C ASP A 8 -2.40 -18.73 6.57
N VAL A 9 -2.70 -18.60 5.27
CA VAL A 9 -2.40 -19.67 4.29
C VAL A 9 -0.89 -19.86 4.12
N ILE A 10 -0.14 -18.75 4.05
CA ILE A 10 1.33 -18.80 3.91
C ILE A 10 1.95 -19.38 5.18
N GLU A 11 1.53 -18.92 6.35
CA GLU A 11 2.04 -19.42 7.63
C GLU A 11 1.77 -20.92 7.79
N LYS A 12 0.54 -21.36 7.49
CA LYS A 12 0.20 -22.78 7.54
C LYS A 12 1.11 -23.60 6.60
N ARG A 13 1.26 -23.20 5.35
CA ARG A 13 2.11 -23.89 4.37
C ARG A 13 3.58 -23.90 4.80
N PHE A 14 4.06 -22.83 5.41
CA PHE A 14 5.40 -22.73 5.93
C PHE A 14 5.61 -23.74 7.06
N ARG A 15 4.71 -23.77 8.06
CA ARG A 15 4.75 -24.72 9.17
C ARG A 15 4.68 -26.18 8.70
N ASP A 16 3.78 -26.46 7.76
CA ASP A 16 3.63 -27.81 7.18
C ASP A 16 4.94 -28.25 6.47
N ARG A 17 5.60 -27.34 5.76
CA ARG A 17 6.85 -27.65 5.05
C ARG A 17 8.04 -27.87 6.00
N VAL A 18 8.13 -27.13 7.08
CA VAL A 18 9.18 -27.29 8.08
C VAL A 18 9.11 -28.66 8.75
N GLN A 19 7.93 -29.28 8.85
CA GLN A 19 7.78 -30.63 9.38
C GLN A 19 8.32 -31.73 8.45
N ASN A 20 8.44 -31.44 7.15
CA ASN A 20 8.96 -32.40 6.16
C ASN A 20 10.49 -32.33 6.11
N LYS A 21 11.13 -33.07 7.02
CA LYS A 21 12.58 -33.14 7.11
C LYS A 21 13.17 -33.87 5.93
N LEU A 22 14.07 -33.23 5.18
CA LEU A 22 14.84 -33.87 4.12
C LEU A 22 15.96 -34.76 4.70
N ILE A 23 16.48 -34.39 5.88
CA ILE A 23 17.48 -35.15 6.60
C ILE A 23 16.85 -35.60 7.92
N PRO A 24 16.66 -36.92 8.16
CA PRO A 24 15.88 -37.44 9.27
C PRO A 24 16.34 -37.00 10.66
N ASP A 25 17.66 -36.92 10.85
CA ASP A 25 18.28 -36.66 12.16
C ASP A 25 18.49 -35.17 12.44
N THR A 26 17.89 -34.27 11.64
CA THR A 26 17.97 -32.83 11.87
C THR A 26 16.79 -32.33 12.70
N GLN A 27 17.06 -31.31 13.50
CA GLN A 27 16.04 -30.49 14.15
C GLN A 27 15.98 -29.14 13.44
N VAL A 28 14.77 -28.73 13.03
CA VAL A 28 14.55 -27.44 12.38
C VAL A 28 13.64 -26.61 13.26
N GLU A 29 14.15 -25.46 13.70
CA GLU A 29 13.36 -24.43 14.35
C GLU A 29 13.08 -23.31 13.37
N ALA A 30 11.82 -22.93 13.25
CA ALA A 30 11.42 -21.86 12.34
C ALA A 30 10.36 -20.98 12.98
N GLY A 31 10.61 -19.67 12.96
CA GLY A 31 9.67 -18.64 13.39
C GLY A 31 8.99 -17.98 12.20
N PHE A 32 7.72 -17.65 12.35
CA PHE A 32 6.98 -16.82 11.41
C PHE A 32 6.48 -15.57 12.12
N GLU A 33 6.93 -14.41 11.68
CA GLU A 33 6.59 -13.13 12.30
C GLU A 33 5.77 -12.27 11.35
N HIS A 34 4.59 -11.86 11.80
CA HIS A 34 3.72 -10.93 11.09
C HIS A 34 4.17 -9.50 11.39
N ARG A 35 4.97 -8.91 10.50
CA ARG A 35 5.48 -7.55 10.70
C ARG A 35 4.55 -6.49 10.11
N ARG A 36 4.15 -6.65 8.88
CA ARG A 36 3.34 -5.67 8.15
C ARG A 36 2.26 -6.37 7.35
N ALA A 37 1.02 -6.04 7.64
CA ALA A 37 -0.13 -6.53 6.90
C ALA A 37 -0.19 -5.93 5.48
N PRO A 38 -0.83 -6.58 4.51
CA PRO A 38 -1.15 -5.95 3.24
C PRO A 38 -2.20 -4.85 3.44
N LEU A 39 -2.09 -3.78 2.65
CA LEU A 39 -3.17 -2.81 2.50
C LEU A 39 -4.13 -3.35 1.44
N GLU A 40 -5.32 -3.76 1.86
CA GLU A 40 -6.33 -4.26 0.94
C GLU A 40 -7.14 -3.11 0.33
N ALA A 41 -7.35 -3.16 -0.97
CA ALA A 41 -8.30 -2.28 -1.64
C ALA A 41 -9.73 -2.70 -1.28
N THR A 42 -10.43 -1.86 -0.53
CA THR A 42 -11.82 -2.04 -0.12
C THR A 42 -12.74 -1.10 -0.89
N GLU A 43 -14.05 -1.34 -0.85
CA GLU A 43 -15.00 -0.39 -1.43
C GLU A 43 -14.91 0.98 -0.74
N ALA A 44 -14.69 1.02 0.57
CA ALA A 44 -14.50 2.24 1.33
C ALA A 44 -13.25 3.03 0.91
N SER A 45 -12.16 2.35 0.48
CA SER A 45 -10.95 3.01 -0.01
C SER A 45 -11.05 3.47 -1.47
N ARG A 46 -11.91 2.84 -2.28
CA ARG A 46 -12.10 3.20 -3.69
C ARG A 46 -12.82 4.53 -3.87
N ALA A 47 -13.76 4.88 -2.98
CA ALA A 47 -14.50 6.14 -3.10
C ALA A 47 -13.58 7.36 -2.97
N PRO A 48 -12.73 7.50 -1.94
CA PRO A 48 -11.77 8.60 -1.88
C PRO A 48 -10.71 8.53 -3.01
N ALA A 49 -10.35 7.36 -3.51
CA ALA A 49 -9.44 7.25 -4.65
C ALA A 49 -10.06 7.80 -5.95
N LYS A 50 -11.35 7.52 -6.20
CA LYS A 50 -12.10 8.13 -7.32
C LYS A 50 -12.19 9.65 -7.19
N LYS A 51 -12.43 10.15 -5.96
CA LYS A 51 -12.45 11.57 -5.68
C LYS A 51 -11.09 12.22 -5.94
N ALA A 52 -10.02 11.59 -5.50
CA ALA A 52 -8.65 12.05 -5.76
C ALA A 52 -8.36 12.13 -7.27
N HIS A 53 -8.80 11.12 -8.04
CA HIS A 53 -8.68 11.13 -9.50
C HIS A 53 -9.41 12.34 -10.13
N ALA A 54 -10.63 12.63 -9.68
CA ALA A 54 -11.41 13.75 -10.18
C ALA A 54 -10.76 15.12 -9.84
N ILE A 55 -10.29 15.29 -8.59
CA ILE A 55 -9.59 16.51 -8.17
C ILE A 55 -8.29 16.69 -8.97
N TYR A 56 -7.54 15.63 -9.20
CA TYR A 56 -6.29 15.73 -9.94
C TYR A 56 -6.49 16.11 -11.40
N ALA A 57 -7.59 15.66 -11.99
CA ALA A 57 -7.98 16.04 -13.37
C ALA A 57 -8.25 17.55 -13.53
N GLU A 58 -8.60 18.28 -12.45
CA GLU A 58 -8.74 19.74 -12.46
C GLU A 58 -7.42 20.45 -12.82
N THR A 59 -6.27 19.79 -12.58
CA THR A 59 -4.93 20.31 -12.96
C THR A 59 -4.57 20.02 -14.42
N GLY A 60 -5.47 19.43 -15.20
CA GLY A 60 -5.20 18.98 -16.57
C GLY A 60 -4.36 17.70 -16.67
N ARG A 61 -4.16 16.99 -15.57
CA ARG A 61 -3.34 15.78 -15.47
C ARG A 61 -4.18 14.57 -15.09
N THR A 62 -3.66 13.38 -15.34
CA THR A 62 -4.32 12.11 -14.98
C THR A 62 -3.63 11.48 -13.80
N LEU A 63 -4.39 11.14 -12.75
CA LEU A 63 -3.93 10.33 -11.63
C LEU A 63 -4.21 8.87 -11.94
N ALA A 64 -3.16 8.06 -12.05
CA ALA A 64 -3.33 6.61 -12.12
C ALA A 64 -3.79 6.08 -10.76
N VAL A 65 -4.85 5.29 -10.76
CA VAL A 65 -5.35 4.58 -9.59
C VAL A 65 -5.19 3.08 -9.85
N ASP A 66 -4.40 2.43 -9.04
CA ASP A 66 -4.14 0.98 -9.13
C ASP A 66 -4.59 0.30 -7.85
N ASP A 67 -5.52 -0.62 -7.94
CA ASP A 67 -5.99 -1.47 -6.85
C ASP A 67 -5.56 -2.94 -6.99
N SER A 68 -4.69 -3.23 -7.97
CA SER A 68 -4.18 -4.59 -8.21
C SER A 68 -3.22 -5.09 -7.12
N GLY A 69 -2.68 -4.17 -6.35
CA GLY A 69 -1.69 -4.43 -5.30
C GLY A 69 -0.29 -4.66 -5.87
N ASN A 70 0.67 -4.02 -5.28
CA ASN A 70 2.09 -4.21 -5.56
C ASN A 70 2.80 -4.93 -4.40
N GLY A 71 4.08 -5.24 -4.56
CA GLY A 71 4.87 -5.93 -3.54
C GLY A 71 5.40 -5.02 -2.42
N GLY A 72 5.11 -3.73 -2.45
CA GLY A 72 5.54 -2.76 -1.44
C GLY A 72 4.79 -2.91 -0.12
N GLY A 73 5.40 -2.44 0.96
CA GLY A 73 4.74 -2.29 2.26
C GLY A 73 4.49 -0.82 2.57
N THR A 74 3.36 -0.51 3.17
CA THR A 74 2.98 0.85 3.54
C THR A 74 2.52 0.95 4.99
N ASP A 75 2.77 2.07 5.62
CA ASP A 75 2.28 2.38 6.96
C ASP A 75 0.76 2.61 6.98
N ALA A 76 0.16 2.90 5.83
CA ALA A 76 -1.29 2.96 5.67
C ALA A 76 -1.99 1.64 6.05
N ALA A 77 -1.30 0.49 5.95
CA ALA A 77 -1.82 -0.80 6.39
C ALA A 77 -2.13 -0.84 7.89
N PHE A 78 -1.32 -0.18 8.74
CA PHE A 78 -1.59 -0.07 10.18
C PHE A 78 -2.81 0.80 10.46
N ALA A 79 -2.95 1.91 9.72
CA ALA A 79 -4.15 2.76 9.83
C ALA A 79 -5.41 2.00 9.39
N ALA A 80 -5.32 1.21 8.31
CA ALA A 80 -6.42 0.37 7.82
C ALA A 80 -6.85 -0.69 8.84
N ALA A 81 -5.91 -1.27 9.58
CA ALA A 81 -6.18 -2.25 10.63
C ALA A 81 -7.05 -1.70 11.77
N SER A 82 -7.14 -0.37 11.94
CA SER A 82 -8.03 0.27 12.90
C SER A 82 -9.52 0.27 12.48
N GLY A 83 -9.86 -0.32 11.34
CA GLY A 83 -11.22 -0.37 10.80
C GLY A 83 -11.70 0.94 10.14
N LYS A 84 -10.83 1.95 10.03
CA LYS A 84 -11.14 3.18 9.30
C LYS A 84 -10.85 3.02 7.81
N PRO A 85 -11.66 3.61 6.93
CA PRO A 85 -11.35 3.63 5.52
C PRO A 85 -10.03 4.37 5.31
N VAL A 86 -9.09 3.71 4.65
CA VAL A 86 -7.79 4.28 4.32
C VAL A 86 -7.72 4.42 2.82
N THR A 87 -7.45 5.64 2.39
CA THR A 87 -7.18 5.92 0.98
C THR A 87 -5.83 5.32 0.62
N ALA A 88 -5.68 4.97 -0.64
CA ALA A 88 -4.42 4.48 -1.17
C ALA A 88 -3.25 5.42 -0.83
N GLU A 89 -2.11 4.84 -0.77
CA GLU A 89 -0.83 5.51 -0.64
C GLU A 89 -0.41 6.24 -1.92
N SER A 90 0.78 6.83 -1.92
CA SER A 90 1.40 7.48 -3.10
C SER A 90 0.74 8.78 -3.54
N PHE A 91 0.17 9.54 -2.60
CA PHE A 91 -0.31 10.90 -2.85
C PHE A 91 0.80 11.96 -2.81
N GLY A 92 1.99 11.60 -2.35
CA GLY A 92 3.15 12.48 -2.34
C GLY A 92 3.67 12.80 -3.74
N LEU A 93 4.88 13.34 -3.80
CA LEU A 93 5.56 13.65 -5.05
C LEU A 93 5.77 12.40 -5.91
N LEU A 94 5.81 12.59 -7.21
CA LEU A 94 6.13 11.50 -8.12
C LEU A 94 7.62 11.20 -8.07
N GLY A 95 7.98 10.04 -7.54
CA GLY A 95 9.36 9.61 -7.37
C GLY A 95 9.62 8.29 -8.09
N PHE A 96 10.88 8.05 -8.37
CA PHE A 96 11.37 6.89 -9.10
C PHE A 96 12.69 6.40 -8.53
N GLY A 97 13.08 5.16 -8.88
CA GLY A 97 14.37 4.59 -8.48
C GLY A 97 14.51 4.38 -6.98
N TYR A 98 13.40 4.17 -6.26
CA TYR A 98 13.39 4.02 -4.80
C TYR A 98 14.39 2.97 -4.33
N HIS A 99 15.12 3.31 -3.26
CA HIS A 99 16.16 2.49 -2.66
C HIS A 99 17.45 2.35 -3.50
N SER A 100 17.59 3.12 -4.59
CA SER A 100 18.83 3.25 -5.31
C SER A 100 19.64 4.43 -4.76
N SER A 101 20.94 4.24 -4.54
CA SER A 101 21.84 5.33 -4.12
C SER A 101 22.16 6.31 -5.23
N GLU A 102 21.91 5.96 -6.49
CA GLU A 102 22.36 6.72 -7.65
C GLU A 102 21.23 7.15 -8.59
N GLU A 103 20.08 6.47 -8.51
CA GLU A 103 18.97 6.63 -9.46
C GLU A 103 17.68 7.14 -8.80
N GLU A 104 17.68 7.34 -7.48
CA GLU A 104 16.47 7.85 -6.80
C GLU A 104 16.28 9.34 -7.08
N TYR A 105 15.14 9.68 -7.63
CA TYR A 105 14.80 11.07 -7.94
C TYR A 105 13.32 11.38 -7.80
N VAL A 106 13.00 12.66 -7.73
CA VAL A 106 11.64 13.20 -7.70
C VAL A 106 11.41 14.05 -8.93
N ASP A 107 10.24 13.87 -9.55
CA ASP A 107 9.77 14.75 -10.61
C ASP A 107 9.23 16.05 -10.00
N LEU A 108 9.97 17.16 -10.21
CA LEU A 108 9.60 18.47 -9.68
C LEU A 108 8.32 19.03 -10.30
N ASP A 109 7.96 18.65 -11.52
CA ASP A 109 6.71 19.04 -12.16
C ASP A 109 5.49 18.41 -11.46
N SER A 110 5.71 17.42 -10.60
CA SER A 110 4.66 16.82 -9.77
C SER A 110 4.32 17.64 -8.52
N VAL A 111 5.15 18.59 -8.11
CA VAL A 111 5.01 19.29 -6.81
C VAL A 111 3.69 20.04 -6.72
N GLU A 112 3.45 20.95 -7.66
CA GLU A 112 2.25 21.79 -7.64
C GLU A 112 0.95 20.98 -7.73
N PRO A 113 0.76 20.08 -8.71
CA PRO A 113 -0.49 19.33 -8.82
C PRO A 113 -0.69 18.34 -7.67
N ARG A 114 0.36 17.78 -7.08
CA ARG A 114 0.25 16.91 -5.91
C ARG A 114 -0.10 17.68 -4.65
N LEU A 115 0.48 18.86 -4.45
CA LEU A 115 0.13 19.75 -3.35
C LEU A 115 -1.33 20.21 -3.46
N TYR A 116 -1.79 20.58 -4.66
CA TYR A 116 -3.19 20.90 -4.92
C TYR A 116 -4.11 19.75 -4.53
N LEU A 117 -3.80 18.53 -5.01
CA LEU A 117 -4.57 17.33 -4.71
C LEU A 117 -4.73 17.10 -3.21
N LEU A 118 -3.58 17.10 -2.47
CA LEU A 118 -3.60 16.84 -1.03
C LEU A 118 -4.38 17.91 -0.27
N THR A 119 -4.17 19.19 -0.62
CA THR A 119 -4.88 20.30 0.01
C THR A 119 -6.40 20.19 -0.20
N ARG A 120 -6.83 19.90 -1.43
CA ARG A 120 -8.24 19.73 -1.76
C ARG A 120 -8.86 18.52 -1.06
N LEU A 121 -8.17 17.39 -1.02
CA LEU A 121 -8.65 16.20 -0.30
C LEU A 121 -8.86 16.46 1.18
N VAL A 122 -7.92 17.14 1.83
CA VAL A 122 -8.05 17.50 3.25
C VAL A 122 -9.24 18.44 3.48
N ILE A 123 -9.34 19.53 2.71
CA ILE A 123 -10.43 20.51 2.84
C ILE A 123 -11.79 19.84 2.61
N ASP A 124 -11.91 19.05 1.56
CA ASP A 124 -13.18 18.42 1.21
C ASP A 124 -13.58 17.34 2.25
N THR A 125 -12.62 16.61 2.78
CA THR A 125 -12.86 15.63 3.85
C THR A 125 -13.38 16.30 5.13
N VAL A 126 -12.75 17.41 5.53
CA VAL A 126 -13.20 18.17 6.72
C VAL A 126 -14.59 18.78 6.51
N ARG A 127 -14.93 19.17 5.29
CA ARG A 127 -16.24 19.73 4.93
C ARG A 127 -17.32 18.69 4.65
N GLY A 128 -17.00 17.42 4.70
CA GLY A 128 -17.93 16.32 4.41
C GLY A 128 -18.39 16.27 2.93
N ARG A 129 -17.53 16.68 2.04
CA ARG A 129 -17.82 16.73 0.58
C ARG A 129 -17.11 15.61 -0.15
#